data_ed8f40cbe54c9305e641607934d78fd1
#
_entry.id   ed8f40cbe54c9305e641607934d78fd1
#
_cell.length_a   1.000
_cell.length_b   1.000
_cell.length_c   1.000
_cell.angle_alpha   90.00
_cell.angle_beta   90.00
_cell.angle_gamma   90.00
#
_symmetry.space_group_name_H-M   'P 1'
#
loop_
_entity.id
_entity.type
_entity.pdbx_description
1 polymer ?
#
loop_
_entity_poly.entity_id
_entity_poly.type
_entity_poly.pdbx_seq_one_letter_code
_entity_poly.pdbx_strand_id
1 'polypeptide(L)'
;AFDWRLGLLSLAPVVLAFLIMATMTGKRMAEKMRQYGNALEAMSNEAVEYVRGIPVVKTFGQSVFSFKKLKAAIDEYEKWVVSYTKDLRLPMMFYTAAVNGVFAFLIAGGLLFTTHGVTPEFLLNLLFYIIITPVISLPLTRMMYMSESKMVVADALARIDSVLEAAPMQVQAVPQYPKDSSVTLRDVHFSYDGKTEVIKGVSLDIQPGQTVAFVGPSGGGKSTLANLICRFFDVQSGSVRVGGADVRAIPKEELMDTISFVFQNSCLLKGSFLDNVRLGRPQATEAEVLAALKAAQCMDIVEKFPAGIHTVIGTKGVYLSGGEQQRIAIARAMLKNAPILLLDEATAFADPDNEAKVQAAFAQLAKGKTVLMIAHRLSTVASADCIYVVQDGQIAESGTKDELCAQNGLFARMWQDYQASVQWKVAKEG
;
A
#
# COMPACT_ATOMS: atom_id res chain seq x y z
N ALA A 1 31.77 -49.82 -33.02
CA ALA A 1 32.16 -48.60 -32.30
C ALA A 1 31.71 -47.40 -33.14
N PHE A 2 31.14 -46.40 -32.50
CA PHE A 2 30.69 -45.17 -33.19
C PHE A 2 31.88 -44.40 -33.72
N ASP A 3 31.72 -43.79 -34.90
CA ASP A 3 32.78 -42.96 -35.50
C ASP A 3 32.96 -41.67 -34.70
N TRP A 4 34.10 -41.52 -34.01
CA TRP A 4 34.42 -40.39 -33.16
C TRP A 4 34.48 -39.05 -33.94
N ARG A 5 34.75 -39.08 -35.25
CA ARG A 5 34.82 -37.90 -36.14
C ARG A 5 33.45 -37.25 -36.28
N LEU A 6 32.41 -38.07 -36.50
CA LEU A 6 31.00 -37.60 -36.55
C LEU A 6 30.55 -37.11 -35.16
N GLY A 7 31.04 -37.73 -34.08
CA GLY A 7 30.83 -37.28 -32.70
C GLY A 7 31.38 -35.85 -32.46
N LEU A 8 32.60 -35.60 -32.88
CA LEU A 8 33.21 -34.25 -32.78
C LEU A 8 32.48 -33.23 -33.64
N LEU A 9 32.04 -33.57 -34.85
CA LEU A 9 31.24 -32.69 -35.71
C LEU A 9 29.89 -32.33 -35.09
N SER A 10 29.26 -33.24 -34.37
CA SER A 10 27.99 -32.95 -33.67
C SER A 10 28.20 -32.13 -32.38
N LEU A 11 29.35 -32.32 -31.68
CA LEU A 11 29.66 -31.65 -30.43
C LEU A 11 30.05 -30.18 -30.59
N ALA A 12 30.81 -29.85 -31.66
CA ALA A 12 31.33 -28.50 -31.88
C ALA A 12 30.25 -27.42 -31.92
N PRO A 13 29.13 -27.56 -32.66
CA PRO A 13 28.03 -26.59 -32.63
C PRO A 13 27.32 -26.52 -31.26
N VAL A 14 27.28 -27.63 -30.52
CA VAL A 14 26.69 -27.67 -29.17
C VAL A 14 27.52 -26.83 -28.20
N VAL A 15 28.86 -27.01 -28.20
CA VAL A 15 29.75 -26.20 -27.37
C VAL A 15 29.64 -24.72 -27.76
N LEU A 16 29.58 -24.39 -29.04
CA LEU A 16 29.38 -23.04 -29.50
C LEU A 16 28.05 -22.45 -29.00
N ALA A 17 26.98 -23.23 -29.06
CA ALA A 17 25.68 -22.82 -28.52
C ALA A 17 25.75 -22.52 -27.02
N PHE A 18 26.44 -23.34 -26.21
CA PHE A 18 26.64 -23.07 -24.79
C PHE A 18 27.45 -21.78 -24.54
N LEU A 19 28.50 -21.52 -25.30
CA LEU A 19 29.28 -20.29 -25.18
C LEU A 19 28.42 -19.05 -25.50
N ILE A 20 27.61 -19.13 -26.55
CA ILE A 20 26.67 -18.04 -26.91
C ILE A 20 25.62 -17.86 -25.79
N MET A 21 25.04 -18.92 -25.28
CA MET A 21 24.05 -18.86 -24.19
C MET A 21 24.64 -18.20 -22.95
N ALA A 22 25.89 -18.46 -22.60
CA ALA A 22 26.58 -17.81 -21.49
C ALA A 22 26.62 -16.27 -21.63
N THR A 23 26.71 -15.74 -22.85
CA THR A 23 26.67 -14.29 -23.10
C THR A 23 25.27 -13.69 -22.88
N MET A 24 24.21 -14.48 -23.07
CA MET A 24 22.82 -14.07 -22.91
C MET A 24 22.33 -14.10 -21.46
N THR A 25 23.03 -14.84 -20.57
CA THR A 25 22.63 -15.03 -19.16
C THR A 25 23.53 -14.29 -18.17
N GLY A 26 24.40 -13.41 -18.65
CA GLY A 26 25.35 -12.66 -17.82
C GLY A 26 24.69 -11.53 -16.98
N LYS A 27 25.45 -11.01 -16.00
CA LYS A 27 25.02 -9.91 -15.09
C LYS A 27 24.47 -8.70 -15.83
N ARG A 28 25.03 -8.35 -17.00
CA ARG A 28 24.58 -7.23 -17.84
C ARG A 28 23.15 -7.42 -18.34
N MET A 29 22.80 -8.66 -18.72
CA MET A 29 21.45 -8.98 -19.20
C MET A 29 20.44 -9.01 -18.06
N ALA A 30 20.84 -9.53 -16.90
CA ALA A 30 20.01 -9.50 -15.67
C ALA A 30 19.67 -8.07 -15.26
N GLU A 31 20.65 -7.14 -15.33
CA GLU A 31 20.40 -5.71 -15.03
C GLU A 31 19.42 -5.08 -16.03
N LYS A 32 19.56 -5.37 -17.34
CA LYS A 32 18.60 -4.88 -18.35
C LYS A 32 17.21 -5.45 -18.14
N MET A 33 17.09 -6.72 -17.76
CA MET A 33 15.79 -7.33 -17.44
C MET A 33 15.15 -6.66 -16.25
N ARG A 34 15.92 -6.32 -15.23
CA ARG A 34 15.44 -5.57 -14.06
C ARG A 34 14.92 -4.18 -14.46
N GLN A 35 15.65 -3.45 -15.30
CA GLN A 35 15.23 -2.13 -15.78
C GLN A 35 13.98 -2.22 -16.66
N TYR A 36 13.87 -3.25 -17.50
CA TYR A 36 12.65 -3.56 -18.24
C TYR A 36 11.45 -3.81 -17.31
N GLY A 37 11.64 -4.63 -16.27
CA GLY A 37 10.61 -4.91 -15.26
C GLY A 37 10.15 -3.65 -14.52
N ASN A 38 11.09 -2.79 -14.10
CA ASN A 38 10.79 -1.52 -13.43
C ASN A 38 10.02 -0.55 -14.34
N ALA A 39 10.41 -0.46 -15.63
CA ALA A 39 9.70 0.39 -16.59
C ALA A 39 8.27 -0.12 -16.87
N LEU A 40 8.07 -1.45 -16.93
CA LEU A 40 6.76 -2.07 -17.07
C LEU A 40 5.86 -1.76 -15.85
N GLU A 41 6.41 -1.85 -14.66
CA GLU A 41 5.71 -1.51 -13.42
C GLU A 41 5.30 -0.03 -13.38
N ALA A 42 6.24 0.87 -13.69
CA ALA A 42 5.96 2.30 -13.76
C ALA A 42 4.85 2.61 -14.77
N MET A 43 4.90 2.02 -15.97
CA MET A 43 3.85 2.17 -16.98
C MET A 43 2.50 1.63 -16.49
N SER A 44 2.50 0.49 -15.81
CA SER A 44 1.27 -0.10 -15.27
C SER A 44 0.64 0.78 -14.19
N ASN A 45 1.45 1.35 -13.31
CA ASN A 45 0.99 2.27 -12.26
C ASN A 45 0.38 3.54 -12.84
N GLU A 46 1.04 4.17 -13.82
CA GLU A 46 0.52 5.35 -14.51
C GLU A 46 -0.75 5.04 -15.31
N ALA A 47 -0.87 3.85 -15.88
CA ALA A 47 -2.08 3.41 -16.57
C ALA A 47 -3.26 3.27 -15.60
N VAL A 48 -3.05 2.71 -14.41
CA VAL A 48 -4.07 2.61 -13.36
C VAL A 48 -4.51 4.01 -12.89
N GLU A 49 -3.54 4.93 -12.69
CA GLU A 49 -3.84 6.32 -12.32
C GLU A 49 -4.66 7.01 -13.42
N TYR A 50 -4.29 6.82 -14.68
CA TYR A 50 -5.04 7.35 -15.83
C TYR A 50 -6.48 6.83 -15.86
N VAL A 51 -6.70 5.52 -15.68
CA VAL A 51 -8.03 4.90 -15.65
C VAL A 51 -8.89 5.48 -14.52
N ARG A 52 -8.31 5.67 -13.32
CA ARG A 52 -8.98 6.32 -12.19
C ARG A 52 -9.33 7.78 -12.49
N GLY A 53 -8.49 8.46 -13.26
CA GLY A 53 -8.67 9.86 -13.66
C GLY A 53 -9.55 10.08 -14.90
N ILE A 54 -10.06 9.03 -15.57
CA ILE A 54 -10.86 9.15 -16.79
C ILE A 54 -12.04 10.13 -16.66
N PRO A 55 -12.82 10.17 -15.57
CA PRO A 55 -13.90 11.15 -15.43
C PRO A 55 -13.41 12.60 -15.54
N VAL A 56 -12.27 12.90 -14.89
CA VAL A 56 -11.64 14.23 -14.93
C VAL A 56 -11.12 14.54 -16.35
N VAL A 57 -10.42 13.57 -16.96
CA VAL A 57 -9.89 13.72 -18.33
C VAL A 57 -11.00 14.01 -19.34
N LYS A 58 -12.14 13.31 -19.23
CA LYS A 58 -13.32 13.55 -20.10
C LYS A 58 -13.95 14.91 -19.85
N THR A 59 -14.13 15.30 -18.59
CA THR A 59 -14.77 16.59 -18.23
C THR A 59 -14.00 17.78 -18.78
N PHE A 60 -12.66 17.70 -18.77
CA PHE A 60 -11.80 18.78 -19.28
C PHE A 60 -11.36 18.59 -20.74
N GLY A 61 -11.94 17.65 -21.48
CA GLY A 61 -11.68 17.44 -22.92
C GLY A 61 -10.24 17.03 -23.23
N GLN A 62 -9.50 16.47 -22.25
CA GLN A 62 -8.13 16.03 -22.44
C GLN A 62 -8.04 14.67 -23.16
N SER A 63 -6.98 14.48 -23.92
CA SER A 63 -6.67 13.19 -24.58
C SER A 63 -5.56 12.43 -23.84
N VAL A 64 -5.34 11.16 -24.20
CA VAL A 64 -4.22 10.34 -23.70
C VAL A 64 -2.86 11.05 -23.90
N PHE A 65 -2.71 11.74 -25.02
CA PHE A 65 -1.48 12.51 -25.31
C PHE A 65 -1.30 13.73 -24.42
N SER A 66 -2.37 14.26 -23.83
CA SER A 66 -2.31 15.34 -22.85
C SER A 66 -1.86 14.83 -21.48
N PHE A 67 -1.98 13.54 -21.20
CA PHE A 67 -1.50 12.92 -19.96
C PHE A 67 -0.01 12.58 -20.08
N LYS A 68 0.81 13.62 -19.94
CA LYS A 68 2.28 13.56 -20.16
C LYS A 68 3.00 12.47 -19.40
N LYS A 69 2.57 12.15 -18.18
CA LYS A 69 3.19 11.12 -17.33
C LYS A 69 3.03 9.73 -17.92
N LEU A 70 1.78 9.34 -18.31
CA LEU A 70 1.52 8.05 -18.94
C LEU A 70 2.29 7.92 -20.26
N LYS A 71 2.31 8.97 -21.09
CA LYS A 71 3.06 8.98 -22.34
C LYS A 71 4.56 8.79 -22.09
N ALA A 72 5.14 9.50 -21.12
CA ALA A 72 6.55 9.36 -20.76
C ALA A 72 6.88 7.94 -20.24
N ALA A 73 6.00 7.34 -19.44
CA ALA A 73 6.17 5.97 -18.96
C ALA A 73 6.10 4.93 -20.09
N ILE A 74 5.21 5.12 -21.08
CA ILE A 74 5.14 4.29 -22.29
C ILE A 74 6.45 4.41 -23.10
N ASP A 75 6.92 5.64 -23.34
CA ASP A 75 8.14 5.88 -24.11
C ASP A 75 9.39 5.30 -23.42
N GLU A 76 9.45 5.37 -22.07
CA GLU A 76 10.54 4.75 -21.32
C GLU A 76 10.47 3.21 -21.37
N TYR A 77 9.28 2.64 -21.26
CA TYR A 77 9.07 1.20 -21.44
C TYR A 77 9.47 0.75 -22.83
N GLU A 78 9.03 1.45 -23.90
CA GLU A 78 9.42 1.17 -25.29
C GLU A 78 10.94 1.16 -25.44
N LYS A 79 11.64 2.17 -24.91
CA LYS A 79 13.09 2.28 -24.95
C LYS A 79 13.79 1.05 -24.36
N TRP A 80 13.31 0.56 -23.20
CA TRP A 80 13.88 -0.63 -22.56
C TRP A 80 13.56 -1.91 -23.30
N VAL A 81 12.33 -2.09 -23.82
CA VAL A 81 11.93 -3.22 -24.67
C VAL A 81 12.83 -3.29 -25.91
N VAL A 82 12.97 -2.18 -26.63
CA VAL A 82 13.77 -2.10 -27.84
C VAL A 82 15.25 -2.36 -27.53
N SER A 83 15.78 -1.80 -26.44
CA SER A 83 17.17 -2.03 -26.03
C SER A 83 17.44 -3.49 -25.68
N TYR A 84 16.57 -4.11 -24.91
CA TYR A 84 16.66 -5.52 -24.52
C TYR A 84 16.58 -6.45 -25.76
N THR A 85 15.59 -6.22 -26.63
CA THR A 85 15.40 -7.02 -27.84
C THR A 85 16.57 -6.89 -28.81
N LYS A 86 17.11 -5.69 -29.01
CA LYS A 86 18.28 -5.46 -29.87
C LYS A 86 19.51 -6.20 -29.38
N ASP A 87 19.78 -6.19 -28.08
CA ASP A 87 20.95 -6.85 -27.51
C ASP A 87 20.86 -8.39 -27.60
N LEU A 88 19.63 -8.93 -27.49
CA LEU A 88 19.39 -10.38 -27.62
C LEU A 88 19.37 -10.86 -29.07
N ARG A 89 19.08 -9.99 -30.05
CA ARG A 89 18.83 -10.37 -31.44
C ARG A 89 20.00 -11.18 -32.06
N LEU A 90 21.22 -10.66 -31.99
CA LEU A 90 22.37 -11.31 -32.59
C LEU A 90 22.76 -12.60 -31.84
N PRO A 91 22.94 -12.61 -30.52
CA PRO A 91 23.20 -13.84 -29.78
C PRO A 91 22.16 -14.92 -30.03
N MET A 92 20.88 -14.58 -30.08
CA MET A 92 19.77 -15.53 -30.30
C MET A 92 19.81 -16.11 -31.72
N MET A 93 20.12 -15.27 -32.74
CA MET A 93 20.30 -15.75 -34.10
C MET A 93 21.47 -16.74 -34.20
N PHE A 94 22.64 -16.42 -33.62
CA PHE A 94 23.79 -17.31 -33.63
C PHE A 94 23.55 -18.60 -32.82
N TYR A 95 22.89 -18.49 -31.69
CA TYR A 95 22.49 -19.67 -30.89
C TYR A 95 21.57 -20.61 -31.68
N THR A 96 20.53 -20.06 -32.31
CA THR A 96 19.58 -20.83 -33.11
C THR A 96 20.27 -21.46 -34.31
N ALA A 97 21.17 -20.70 -34.98
CA ALA A 97 21.96 -21.21 -36.09
C ALA A 97 22.92 -22.33 -35.67
N ALA A 98 23.58 -22.20 -34.49
CA ALA A 98 24.46 -23.24 -33.96
C ALA A 98 23.68 -24.52 -33.60
N VAL A 99 22.56 -24.40 -32.89
CA VAL A 99 21.74 -25.56 -32.47
C VAL A 99 21.15 -26.30 -33.67
N ASN A 100 20.62 -25.58 -34.66
CA ASN A 100 20.04 -26.19 -35.88
C ASN A 100 21.11 -26.57 -36.89
N GLY A 101 22.29 -25.95 -36.81
CA GLY A 101 23.43 -26.21 -37.67
C GLY A 101 24.05 -27.60 -37.49
N VAL A 102 23.85 -28.26 -36.33
CA VAL A 102 24.37 -29.61 -36.06
C VAL A 102 24.04 -30.58 -37.22
N PHE A 103 22.84 -30.51 -37.75
CA PHE A 103 22.39 -31.34 -38.89
C PHE A 103 23.18 -31.02 -40.17
N ALA A 104 23.35 -29.76 -40.46
CA ALA A 104 24.13 -29.31 -41.65
C ALA A 104 25.61 -29.69 -41.56
N PHE A 105 26.20 -29.57 -40.37
CA PHE A 105 27.61 -30.00 -40.12
C PHE A 105 27.77 -31.52 -40.27
N LEU A 106 26.80 -32.34 -39.82
CA LEU A 106 26.84 -33.79 -40.00
C LEU A 106 26.71 -34.18 -41.45
N ILE A 107 25.84 -33.55 -42.25
CA ILE A 107 25.71 -33.82 -43.70
C ILE A 107 26.98 -33.39 -44.43
N ALA A 108 27.50 -32.17 -44.21
CA ALA A 108 28.67 -31.69 -44.84
C ALA A 108 29.92 -32.55 -44.54
N GLY A 109 30.10 -32.92 -43.25
CA GLY A 109 31.16 -33.81 -42.83
C GLY A 109 31.00 -35.23 -43.38
N GLY A 110 29.77 -35.74 -43.40
CA GLY A 110 29.44 -37.02 -44.04
C GLY A 110 29.86 -37.05 -45.52
N LEU A 111 29.52 -36.00 -46.27
CA LEU A 111 29.93 -35.86 -47.69
C LEU A 111 31.45 -35.79 -47.85
N LEU A 112 32.13 -35.02 -46.99
CA LEU A 112 33.59 -34.90 -47.06
C LEU A 112 34.30 -36.24 -46.76
N PHE A 113 33.82 -36.99 -45.80
CA PHE A 113 34.42 -38.28 -45.44
C PHE A 113 34.10 -39.42 -46.44
N THR A 114 33.08 -39.27 -47.28
CA THR A 114 32.70 -40.25 -48.30
C THR A 114 33.52 -40.12 -49.61
N THR A 115 34.34 -39.04 -49.78
CA THR A 115 35.17 -38.82 -50.99
C THR A 115 36.19 -39.93 -51.24
N HIS A 116 36.56 -40.72 -50.26
CA HIS A 116 37.51 -41.85 -50.35
C HIS A 116 36.85 -43.22 -50.30
N GLY A 117 35.54 -43.31 -50.49
CA GLY A 117 34.74 -44.55 -50.46
C GLY A 117 33.76 -44.58 -49.28
N VAL A 118 32.64 -45.26 -49.50
CA VAL A 118 31.57 -45.38 -48.49
C VAL A 118 31.61 -46.80 -47.93
N THR A 119 31.85 -46.94 -46.62
CA THR A 119 31.66 -48.23 -45.93
C THR A 119 30.23 -48.30 -45.36
N PRO A 120 29.61 -49.50 -45.36
CA PRO A 120 28.27 -49.71 -44.74
C PRO A 120 28.20 -49.23 -43.28
N GLU A 121 29.29 -49.43 -42.51
CA GLU A 121 29.43 -49.02 -41.10
C GLU A 121 29.42 -47.49 -40.97
N PHE A 122 30.09 -46.74 -41.84
CA PHE A 122 30.07 -45.28 -41.82
C PHE A 122 28.69 -44.75 -42.13
N LEU A 123 28.00 -45.32 -43.13
CA LEU A 123 26.64 -44.90 -43.47
C LEU A 123 25.66 -45.14 -42.32
N LEU A 124 25.80 -46.25 -41.63
CA LEU A 124 24.97 -46.58 -40.49
C LEU A 124 25.20 -45.63 -39.30
N ASN A 125 26.48 -45.29 -39.03
CA ASN A 125 26.87 -44.32 -38.05
C ASN A 125 26.32 -42.92 -38.39
N LEU A 126 26.44 -42.48 -39.65
CA LEU A 126 25.93 -41.19 -40.09
C LEU A 126 24.40 -41.10 -39.93
N LEU A 127 23.65 -42.15 -40.33
CA LEU A 127 22.22 -42.23 -40.11
C LEU A 127 21.84 -42.15 -38.63
N PHE A 128 22.61 -42.89 -37.80
CA PHE A 128 22.41 -42.84 -36.35
C PHE A 128 22.59 -41.40 -35.79
N TYR A 129 23.64 -40.69 -36.15
CA TYR A 129 23.85 -39.32 -35.70
C TYR A 129 22.80 -38.36 -36.21
N ILE A 130 22.31 -38.53 -37.43
CA ILE A 130 21.21 -37.77 -38.00
C ILE A 130 19.93 -37.95 -37.17
N ILE A 131 19.59 -39.19 -36.82
CA ILE A 131 18.39 -39.53 -36.05
C ILE A 131 18.48 -39.02 -34.59
N ILE A 132 19.68 -39.04 -34.00
CA ILE A 132 19.88 -38.59 -32.62
C ILE A 132 19.99 -37.06 -32.48
N THR A 133 20.28 -36.33 -33.59
CA THR A 133 20.42 -34.84 -33.57
C THR A 133 19.25 -34.12 -32.89
N PRO A 134 17.95 -34.45 -33.16
CA PRO A 134 16.84 -33.80 -32.47
C PRO A 134 16.83 -34.04 -30.97
N VAL A 135 17.35 -35.18 -30.50
CA VAL A 135 17.46 -35.48 -29.07
C VAL A 135 18.45 -34.58 -28.38
N ILE A 136 19.41 -34.00 -29.12
CA ILE A 136 20.38 -33.02 -28.60
C ILE A 136 19.83 -31.60 -28.74
N SER A 137 19.29 -31.25 -29.92
CA SER A 137 18.86 -29.87 -30.23
C SER A 137 17.63 -29.43 -29.45
N LEU A 138 16.65 -30.32 -29.20
CA LEU A 138 15.44 -29.99 -28.45
C LEU A 138 15.69 -29.62 -26.98
N PRO A 139 16.47 -30.39 -26.19
CA PRO A 139 16.84 -29.98 -24.85
C PRO A 139 17.62 -28.67 -24.78
N LEU A 140 18.55 -28.43 -25.72
CA LEU A 140 19.28 -27.16 -25.76
C LEU A 140 18.35 -25.96 -25.98
N THR A 141 17.41 -26.07 -26.90
CA THR A 141 16.38 -25.04 -27.13
C THR A 141 15.56 -24.81 -25.86
N ARG A 142 15.13 -25.89 -25.17
CA ARG A 142 14.40 -25.79 -23.90
C ARG A 142 15.24 -25.11 -22.80
N MET A 143 16.53 -25.44 -22.70
CA MET A 143 17.43 -24.81 -21.73
C MET A 143 17.54 -23.30 -21.94
N MET A 144 17.54 -22.82 -23.17
CA MET A 144 17.53 -21.38 -23.48
C MET A 144 16.29 -20.70 -22.90
N TYR A 145 15.09 -21.23 -23.18
CA TYR A 145 13.84 -20.69 -22.63
C TYR A 145 13.75 -20.81 -21.09
N MET A 146 14.28 -21.89 -20.52
CA MET A 146 14.36 -22.04 -19.06
C MET A 146 15.26 -20.97 -18.42
N SER A 147 16.35 -20.57 -19.07
CA SER A 147 17.22 -19.51 -18.56
C SER A 147 16.50 -18.17 -18.50
N GLU A 148 15.69 -17.84 -19.51
CA GLU A 148 14.85 -16.64 -19.50
C GLU A 148 13.78 -16.71 -18.39
N SER A 149 13.05 -17.82 -18.31
CA SER A 149 12.06 -18.05 -17.26
C SER A 149 12.65 -17.97 -15.86
N LYS A 150 13.87 -18.50 -15.65
CA LYS A 150 14.60 -18.40 -14.37
C LYS A 150 14.83 -16.93 -13.98
N MET A 151 15.18 -16.05 -14.92
CA MET A 151 15.42 -14.64 -14.62
C MET A 151 14.11 -13.95 -14.17
N VAL A 152 12.99 -14.23 -14.86
CA VAL A 152 11.66 -13.70 -14.50
C VAL A 152 11.23 -14.18 -13.11
N VAL A 153 11.38 -15.49 -12.83
CA VAL A 153 11.05 -16.07 -11.54
C VAL A 153 11.94 -15.51 -10.43
N ALA A 154 13.24 -15.34 -10.68
CA ALA A 154 14.16 -14.77 -9.68
C ALA A 154 13.81 -13.30 -9.33
N ASP A 155 13.44 -12.48 -10.32
CA ASP A 155 12.98 -11.11 -10.08
C ASP A 155 11.67 -11.09 -9.29
N ALA A 156 10.71 -11.95 -9.66
CA ALA A 156 9.44 -12.07 -8.94
C ALA A 156 9.63 -12.52 -7.48
N LEU A 157 10.50 -13.51 -7.24
CA LEU A 157 10.85 -13.96 -5.88
C LEU A 157 11.52 -12.84 -5.09
N ALA A 158 12.48 -12.12 -5.67
CA ALA A 158 13.16 -11.01 -4.98
C ALA A 158 12.16 -9.91 -4.57
N ARG A 159 11.15 -9.64 -5.38
CA ARG A 159 10.06 -8.69 -5.04
C ARG A 159 9.18 -9.22 -3.91
N ILE A 160 8.84 -10.50 -3.93
CA ILE A 160 8.08 -11.15 -2.84
C ILE A 160 8.90 -11.12 -1.55
N ASP A 161 10.18 -11.52 -1.62
CA ASP A 161 11.08 -11.54 -0.47
C ASP A 161 11.26 -10.14 0.13
N SER A 162 11.35 -9.10 -0.69
CA SER A 162 11.45 -7.71 -0.21
C SER A 162 10.25 -7.27 0.66
N VAL A 163 9.08 -7.87 0.43
CA VAL A 163 7.88 -7.62 1.25
C VAL A 163 7.86 -8.51 2.49
N LEU A 164 8.21 -9.80 2.33
CA LEU A 164 8.19 -10.77 3.43
C LEU A 164 9.32 -10.53 4.44
N GLU A 165 10.48 -10.07 3.98
CA GLU A 165 11.65 -9.76 4.80
C GLU A 165 11.62 -8.35 5.38
N ALA A 166 10.56 -7.55 5.08
CA ALA A 166 10.38 -6.26 5.70
C ALA A 166 10.41 -6.42 7.23
N ALA A 167 11.40 -5.80 7.87
CA ALA A 167 11.61 -5.94 9.30
C ALA A 167 10.34 -5.52 10.06
N PRO A 168 9.75 -6.39 10.88
CA PRO A 168 8.62 -6.00 11.73
C PRO A 168 9.08 -4.93 12.72
N MET A 169 8.14 -4.09 13.17
CA MET A 169 8.44 -3.13 14.24
C MET A 169 9.00 -3.87 15.46
N GLN A 170 10.12 -3.40 15.95
CA GLN A 170 10.79 -4.03 17.08
C GLN A 170 9.95 -3.89 18.37
N VAL A 171 9.62 -5.00 18.99
CA VAL A 171 8.99 -5.01 20.32
C VAL A 171 10.10 -5.06 21.36
N GLN A 172 10.00 -4.22 22.41
CA GLN A 172 10.97 -4.26 23.49
C GLN A 172 10.89 -5.60 24.22
N ALA A 173 12.05 -6.10 24.70
CA ALA A 173 12.16 -7.43 25.29
C ALA A 173 11.32 -7.63 26.57
N VAL A 174 11.01 -6.53 27.29
CA VAL A 174 10.17 -6.57 28.49
C VAL A 174 8.84 -5.91 28.18
N PRO A 175 7.73 -6.70 28.08
CA PRO A 175 6.41 -6.15 27.84
C PRO A 175 5.97 -5.23 28.98
N GLN A 176 5.33 -4.12 28.61
CA GLN A 176 4.67 -3.18 29.53
C GLN A 176 3.18 -3.14 29.20
N TYR A 177 2.37 -2.88 30.20
CA TYR A 177 0.91 -2.81 30.06
C TYR A 177 0.41 -1.43 30.53
N PRO A 178 -0.54 -0.83 29.78
CA PRO A 178 -1.18 0.41 30.21
C PRO A 178 -1.88 0.26 31.55
N LYS A 179 -1.68 1.23 32.45
CA LYS A 179 -2.34 1.24 33.77
C LYS A 179 -3.67 2.01 33.76
N ASP A 180 -3.77 2.96 32.85
CA ASP A 180 -4.92 3.84 32.66
C ASP A 180 -5.02 4.28 31.20
N SER A 181 -5.90 5.25 30.90
CA SER A 181 -6.10 5.79 29.56
C SER A 181 -5.39 7.14 29.33
N SER A 182 -4.32 7.43 30.09
CA SER A 182 -3.50 8.62 29.83
C SER A 182 -2.65 8.46 28.58
N VAL A 183 -2.34 9.58 27.90
CA VAL A 183 -1.44 9.61 26.75
C VAL A 183 -0.40 10.70 26.96
N THR A 184 0.89 10.34 26.89
CA THR A 184 2.01 11.26 27.14
C THR A 184 2.99 11.18 25.99
N LEU A 185 3.33 12.32 25.41
CA LEU A 185 4.41 12.47 24.44
C LEU A 185 5.53 13.29 25.09
N ARG A 186 6.80 12.89 24.88
CA ARG A 186 7.98 13.58 25.38
C ARG A 186 9.01 13.71 24.29
N ASP A 187 9.29 14.96 23.90
CA ASP A 187 10.31 15.35 22.92
C ASP A 187 10.29 14.48 21.66
N VAL A 188 9.08 14.32 21.09
CA VAL A 188 8.85 13.40 19.97
C VAL A 188 9.31 14.03 18.67
N HIS A 189 10.19 13.30 17.94
CA HIS A 189 10.65 13.63 16.61
C HIS A 189 10.30 12.51 15.65
N PHE A 190 9.82 12.89 14.44
CA PHE A 190 9.43 11.90 13.44
C PHE A 190 9.53 12.41 11.99
N SER A 191 9.99 11.53 11.11
CA SER A 191 10.03 11.69 9.65
C SER A 191 9.59 10.40 8.96
N TYR A 192 8.81 10.48 7.87
CA TYR A 192 8.41 9.32 7.06
C TYR A 192 9.54 8.80 6.16
N ASP A 193 10.39 9.69 5.67
CA ASP A 193 11.46 9.39 4.70
C ASP A 193 12.87 9.41 5.30
N GLY A 194 12.98 9.69 6.61
CA GLY A 194 14.24 9.86 7.32
C GLY A 194 15.01 11.15 6.97
N LYS A 195 14.42 12.01 6.12
CA LYS A 195 15.07 13.26 5.66
C LYS A 195 14.32 14.50 6.09
N THR A 196 13.00 14.48 5.90
CA THR A 196 12.13 15.64 6.20
C THR A 196 11.40 15.38 7.50
N GLU A 197 11.74 16.15 8.53
CA GLU A 197 11.14 16.04 9.84
C GLU A 197 9.73 16.62 9.85
N VAL A 198 8.73 15.77 10.15
CA VAL A 198 7.31 16.13 10.19
C VAL A 198 6.85 16.51 11.59
N ILE A 199 7.41 15.87 12.62
CA ILE A 199 7.19 16.18 14.04
C ILE A 199 8.53 16.56 14.65
N LYS A 200 8.58 17.71 15.33
CA LYS A 200 9.81 18.40 15.74
C LYS A 200 9.80 18.73 17.24
N GLY A 201 10.02 17.73 18.10
CA GLY A 201 10.14 17.93 19.55
C GLY A 201 8.79 18.16 20.23
N VAL A 202 7.73 17.41 19.85
CA VAL A 202 6.41 17.56 20.47
C VAL A 202 6.36 16.90 21.84
N SER A 203 5.90 17.69 22.84
CA SER A 203 5.59 17.21 24.18
C SER A 203 4.17 17.61 24.59
N LEU A 204 3.37 16.66 25.09
CA LEU A 204 2.03 16.90 25.59
C LEU A 204 1.61 15.83 26.59
N ASP A 205 0.61 16.16 27.43
CA ASP A 205 0.01 15.26 28.41
C ASP A 205 -1.50 15.30 28.29
N ILE A 206 -2.12 14.12 28.22
CA ILE A 206 -3.56 13.93 28.16
C ILE A 206 -3.94 13.05 29.34
N GLN A 207 -4.80 13.55 30.19
CA GLN A 207 -5.26 12.84 31.38
C GLN A 207 -6.37 11.83 31.04
N PRO A 208 -6.55 10.77 31.84
CA PRO A 208 -7.67 9.84 31.69
C PRO A 208 -9.02 10.56 31.69
N GLY A 209 -9.87 10.25 30.71
CA GLY A 209 -11.19 10.85 30.55
C GLY A 209 -11.24 12.25 29.96
N GLN A 210 -10.08 12.84 29.64
CA GLN A 210 -9.99 14.17 29.04
C GLN A 210 -10.31 14.12 27.54
N THR A 211 -11.02 15.15 27.07
CA THR A 211 -11.25 15.38 25.63
C THR A 211 -10.28 16.45 25.12
N VAL A 212 -9.42 16.06 24.19
CA VAL A 212 -8.38 16.91 23.61
C VAL A 212 -8.60 17.09 22.12
N ALA A 213 -8.37 18.30 21.62
CA ALA A 213 -8.46 18.61 20.20
C ALA A 213 -7.10 19.05 19.61
N PHE A 214 -6.73 18.46 18.49
CA PHE A 214 -5.62 18.94 17.65
C PHE A 214 -6.18 19.81 16.54
N VAL A 215 -5.78 21.07 16.50
CA VAL A 215 -6.16 22.05 15.47
C VAL A 215 -4.93 22.64 14.79
N GLY A 216 -5.12 23.34 13.68
CA GLY A 216 -4.02 24.01 12.96
C GLY A 216 -4.07 23.76 11.46
N PRO A 217 -3.16 24.37 10.69
CA PRO A 217 -3.15 24.28 9.23
C PRO A 217 -2.99 22.84 8.72
N SER A 218 -3.46 22.59 7.49
CA SER A 218 -3.26 21.32 6.82
C SER A 218 -1.74 21.06 6.64
N GLY A 219 -1.32 19.81 6.84
CA GLY A 219 0.10 19.45 6.80
C GLY A 219 0.89 19.76 8.08
N GLY A 220 0.29 20.36 9.11
CA GLY A 220 0.96 20.71 10.36
C GLY A 220 1.43 19.52 11.24
N GLY A 221 1.05 18.26 10.92
CA GLY A 221 1.47 17.06 11.67
C GLY A 221 0.39 16.41 12.55
N LYS A 222 -0.85 16.92 12.56
CA LYS A 222 -1.95 16.43 13.43
C LYS A 222 -2.24 14.92 13.26
N SER A 223 -2.49 14.45 12.05
CA SER A 223 -2.76 13.03 11.79
C SER A 223 -1.51 12.17 12.01
N THR A 224 -0.32 12.73 11.84
CA THR A 224 0.95 12.05 12.18
C THR A 224 1.04 11.78 13.68
N LEU A 225 0.68 12.75 14.54
CA LEU A 225 0.64 12.54 16.00
C LEU A 225 -0.33 11.43 16.39
N ALA A 226 -1.53 11.40 15.81
CA ALA A 226 -2.48 10.32 16.06
C ALA A 226 -1.93 8.94 15.63
N ASN A 227 -1.27 8.88 14.47
CA ASN A 227 -0.65 7.65 13.97
C ASN A 227 0.50 7.16 14.87
N LEU A 228 1.27 8.07 15.47
CA LEU A 228 2.34 7.73 16.41
C LEU A 228 1.78 7.21 17.75
N ILE A 229 0.66 7.75 18.22
CA ILE A 229 -0.03 7.27 19.42
C ILE A 229 -0.54 5.83 19.22
N CYS A 230 -1.10 5.52 18.02
CA CYS A 230 -1.48 4.15 17.64
C CYS A 230 -0.29 3.25 17.32
N ARG A 231 0.91 3.79 17.32
CA ARG A 231 2.12 3.07 16.88
C ARG A 231 1.97 2.47 15.48
N PHE A 232 1.41 3.22 14.53
CA PHE A 232 1.50 2.84 13.11
C PHE A 232 2.92 3.09 12.57
N PHE A 233 3.68 3.93 13.27
CA PHE A 233 5.10 4.19 13.04
C PHE A 233 5.80 4.34 14.39
N ASP A 234 7.08 3.96 14.49
CA ASP A 234 7.90 4.21 15.64
C ASP A 234 8.56 5.60 15.53
N VAL A 235 8.68 6.30 16.65
CA VAL A 235 9.35 7.61 16.72
C VAL A 235 10.85 7.47 16.51
N GLN A 236 11.48 8.46 15.89
CA GLN A 236 12.94 8.49 15.69
C GLN A 236 13.67 8.87 16.99
N SER A 237 13.13 9.83 17.74
CA SER A 237 13.59 10.16 19.09
C SER A 237 12.43 10.56 19.98
N GLY A 238 12.67 10.62 21.29
CA GLY A 238 11.63 10.84 22.28
C GLY A 238 10.84 9.57 22.64
N SER A 239 9.70 9.77 23.27
CA SER A 239 8.83 8.65 23.67
C SER A 239 7.34 9.00 23.58
N VAL A 240 6.53 7.99 23.19
CA VAL A 240 5.07 8.03 23.26
C VAL A 240 4.65 6.97 24.26
N ARG A 241 3.82 7.36 25.24
CA ARG A 241 3.36 6.48 26.31
C ARG A 241 1.84 6.47 26.38
N VAL A 242 1.28 5.29 26.62
CA VAL A 242 -0.15 5.05 26.87
C VAL A 242 -0.28 4.37 28.23
N GLY A 243 -1.05 4.96 29.15
CA GLY A 243 -1.17 4.46 30.51
C GLY A 243 0.17 4.35 31.26
N GLY A 244 1.11 5.25 30.97
CA GLY A 244 2.48 5.26 31.52
C GLY A 244 3.45 4.28 30.85
N ALA A 245 2.99 3.34 30.01
CA ALA A 245 3.83 2.39 29.30
C ALA A 245 4.26 2.94 27.93
N ASP A 246 5.53 2.74 27.53
CA ASP A 246 6.01 3.11 26.20
C ASP A 246 5.30 2.24 25.15
N VAL A 247 4.74 2.86 24.10
CA VAL A 247 4.01 2.14 23.04
C VAL A 247 4.85 1.06 22.36
N ARG A 248 6.19 1.21 22.36
CA ARG A 248 7.13 0.22 21.80
C ARG A 248 7.26 -1.02 22.66
N ALA A 249 6.91 -0.92 23.96
CA ALA A 249 6.96 -2.03 24.91
C ALA A 249 5.60 -2.69 25.12
N ILE A 250 4.49 -2.06 24.67
CA ILE A 250 3.15 -2.63 24.79
C ILE A 250 2.97 -3.70 23.69
N PRO A 251 2.49 -4.92 24.02
CA PRO A 251 2.09 -5.91 23.02
C PRO A 251 1.08 -5.32 22.06
N LYS A 252 1.21 -5.65 20.76
CA LYS A 252 0.38 -5.05 19.69
C LYS A 252 -1.12 -5.23 19.94
N GLU A 253 -1.51 -6.41 20.34
CA GLU A 253 -2.91 -6.76 20.63
C GLU A 253 -3.46 -5.88 21.76
N GLU A 254 -2.71 -5.75 22.85
CA GLU A 254 -3.07 -4.92 24.01
C GLU A 254 -3.19 -3.42 23.66
N LEU A 255 -2.23 -2.89 22.88
CA LEU A 255 -2.30 -1.50 22.40
C LEU A 255 -3.51 -1.28 21.51
N MET A 256 -3.77 -2.23 20.60
CA MET A 256 -4.94 -2.15 19.72
C MET A 256 -6.25 -2.29 20.52
N ASP A 257 -6.32 -3.07 21.58
CA ASP A 257 -7.51 -3.16 22.43
C ASP A 257 -7.72 -1.90 23.27
N THR A 258 -6.65 -1.21 23.63
CA THR A 258 -6.70 0.05 24.41
C THR A 258 -7.15 1.25 23.58
N ILE A 259 -6.95 1.26 22.25
CA ILE A 259 -7.24 2.41 21.39
C ILE A 259 -8.26 2.05 20.32
N SER A 260 -9.33 2.85 20.18
CA SER A 260 -10.21 2.86 19.01
C SER A 260 -9.89 4.04 18.11
N PHE A 261 -9.78 3.82 16.81
CA PHE A 261 -9.53 4.87 15.83
C PHE A 261 -10.67 4.94 14.80
N VAL A 262 -11.29 6.11 14.66
CA VAL A 262 -12.23 6.42 13.59
C VAL A 262 -11.50 7.32 12.58
N PHE A 263 -11.16 6.75 11.42
CA PHE A 263 -10.42 7.43 10.37
C PHE A 263 -11.29 8.39 9.59
N GLN A 264 -10.68 9.43 9.00
CA GLN A 264 -11.31 10.37 8.06
C GLN A 264 -12.00 9.64 6.91
N ASN A 265 -11.29 8.73 6.26
CA ASN A 265 -11.85 7.84 5.24
C ASN A 265 -12.29 6.53 5.87
N SER A 266 -13.59 6.43 6.16
CA SER A 266 -14.20 5.25 6.76
C SER A 266 -14.24 4.10 5.75
N CYS A 267 -13.16 3.33 5.66
CA CYS A 267 -13.08 2.18 4.77
C CYS A 267 -13.99 1.04 5.29
N LEU A 268 -14.97 0.66 4.46
CA LEU A 268 -15.77 -0.54 4.69
C LEU A 268 -15.23 -1.67 3.82
N LEU A 269 -15.07 -2.85 4.42
CA LEU A 269 -14.66 -4.04 3.70
C LEU A 269 -15.86 -4.67 2.98
N LYS A 270 -15.61 -5.37 1.88
CA LYS A 270 -16.64 -6.15 1.23
C LYS A 270 -17.13 -7.26 2.17
N GLY A 271 -18.33 -7.13 2.67
CA GLY A 271 -18.96 -8.03 3.63
C GLY A 271 -20.31 -7.47 4.07
N SER A 272 -21.00 -8.14 4.96
CA SER A 272 -22.26 -7.64 5.52
C SER A 272 -22.04 -6.45 6.48
N PHE A 273 -23.12 -5.74 6.86
CA PHE A 273 -23.05 -4.80 7.98
C PHE A 273 -22.55 -5.49 9.24
N LEU A 274 -23.06 -6.71 9.50
CA LEU A 274 -22.66 -7.54 10.62
C LEU A 274 -21.14 -7.78 10.63
N ASP A 275 -20.56 -8.23 9.51
CA ASP A 275 -19.13 -8.50 9.39
C ASP A 275 -18.30 -7.23 9.58
N ASN A 276 -18.74 -6.12 8.99
CA ASN A 276 -18.03 -4.85 9.12
C ASN A 276 -17.99 -4.32 10.55
N VAL A 277 -19.07 -4.44 11.30
CA VAL A 277 -19.11 -4.00 12.70
C VAL A 277 -18.39 -4.97 13.62
N ARG A 278 -18.47 -6.29 13.35
CA ARG A 278 -17.73 -7.33 14.10
C ARG A 278 -16.21 -7.19 14.02
N LEU A 279 -15.66 -6.45 13.05
CA LEU A 279 -14.23 -6.13 13.07
C LEU A 279 -13.79 -5.45 14.37
N GLY A 280 -14.68 -4.74 15.05
CA GLY A 280 -14.40 -4.16 16.37
C GLY A 280 -14.24 -5.20 17.50
N ARG A 281 -14.99 -6.30 17.43
CA ARG A 281 -14.93 -7.45 18.36
C ARG A 281 -15.44 -8.70 17.64
N PRO A 282 -14.55 -9.57 17.11
CA PRO A 282 -14.93 -10.72 16.28
C PRO A 282 -15.89 -11.72 16.94
N GLN A 283 -15.84 -11.84 18.25
CA GLN A 283 -16.69 -12.77 19.04
C GLN A 283 -18.04 -12.18 19.43
N ALA A 284 -18.36 -10.97 18.98
CA ALA A 284 -19.63 -10.32 19.34
C ALA A 284 -20.83 -11.07 18.74
N THR A 285 -21.90 -11.17 19.53
CA THR A 285 -23.19 -11.71 19.09
C THR A 285 -23.89 -10.72 18.15
N GLU A 286 -24.89 -11.20 17.39
CA GLU A 286 -25.71 -10.31 16.55
C GLU A 286 -26.48 -9.27 17.36
N ALA A 287 -26.93 -9.62 18.57
CA ALA A 287 -27.61 -8.69 19.46
C ALA A 287 -26.71 -7.53 19.90
N GLU A 288 -25.41 -7.79 20.19
CA GLU A 288 -24.42 -6.76 20.51
C GLU A 288 -24.11 -5.87 19.30
N VAL A 289 -24.02 -6.45 18.11
CA VAL A 289 -23.83 -5.69 16.87
C VAL A 289 -25.04 -4.78 16.59
N LEU A 290 -26.26 -5.28 16.75
CA LEU A 290 -27.48 -4.48 16.62
C LEU A 290 -27.54 -3.34 17.66
N ALA A 291 -27.13 -3.61 18.89
CA ALA A 291 -27.05 -2.57 19.93
C ALA A 291 -26.04 -1.48 19.56
N ALA A 292 -24.87 -1.84 19.03
CA ALA A 292 -23.85 -0.89 18.54
C ALA A 292 -24.34 -0.08 17.32
N LEU A 293 -25.01 -0.72 16.35
CA LEU A 293 -25.61 -0.05 15.20
C LEU A 293 -26.70 0.95 15.64
N LYS A 294 -27.54 0.56 16.60
CA LYS A 294 -28.58 1.45 17.17
C LYS A 294 -27.94 2.65 17.87
N ALA A 295 -26.93 2.42 18.70
CA ALA A 295 -26.23 3.49 19.41
C ALA A 295 -25.51 4.46 18.44
N ALA A 296 -25.01 3.96 17.33
CA ALA A 296 -24.38 4.75 16.25
C ALA A 296 -25.40 5.37 15.27
N GLN A 297 -26.70 5.36 15.57
CA GLN A 297 -27.75 5.91 14.71
C GLN A 297 -27.78 5.31 13.30
N CYS A 298 -27.54 3.98 13.18
CA CYS A 298 -27.43 3.30 11.88
C CYS A 298 -28.70 2.53 11.48
N MET A 299 -29.76 2.49 12.30
CA MET A 299 -30.92 1.66 12.00
C MET A 299 -31.64 2.11 10.73
N ASP A 300 -31.71 3.41 10.46
CA ASP A 300 -32.25 3.99 9.23
C ASP A 300 -31.48 3.53 7.96
N ILE A 301 -30.20 3.16 8.09
CA ILE A 301 -29.40 2.61 7.00
C ILE A 301 -29.73 1.14 6.80
N VAL A 302 -29.70 0.37 7.89
CA VAL A 302 -29.87 -1.09 7.86
C VAL A 302 -31.29 -1.47 7.39
N GLU A 303 -32.31 -0.76 7.85
CA GLU A 303 -33.73 -1.00 7.54
C GLU A 303 -34.10 -0.65 6.09
N LYS A 304 -33.26 0.09 5.34
CA LYS A 304 -33.46 0.32 3.91
C LYS A 304 -33.35 -0.97 3.08
N PHE A 305 -32.73 -2.00 3.60
CA PHE A 305 -32.40 -3.20 2.87
C PHE A 305 -33.16 -4.44 3.39
N PRO A 306 -33.74 -5.28 2.52
CA PRO A 306 -34.51 -6.45 2.93
C PRO A 306 -33.71 -7.48 3.77
N ALA A 307 -32.40 -7.59 3.53
CA ALA A 307 -31.52 -8.51 4.27
C ALA A 307 -31.03 -7.91 5.61
N GLY A 308 -31.42 -6.67 5.96
CA GLY A 308 -31.04 -6.02 7.22
C GLY A 308 -29.54 -6.03 7.43
N ILE A 309 -29.07 -6.46 8.60
CA ILE A 309 -27.64 -6.53 8.97
C ILE A 309 -26.81 -7.48 8.10
N HIS A 310 -27.43 -8.41 7.38
CA HIS A 310 -26.77 -9.35 6.47
C HIS A 310 -26.57 -8.79 5.07
N THR A 311 -27.01 -7.56 4.80
CA THR A 311 -26.79 -6.90 3.50
C THR A 311 -25.32 -6.68 3.24
N VAL A 312 -24.84 -7.14 2.07
CA VAL A 312 -23.43 -6.99 1.65
C VAL A 312 -23.18 -5.58 1.17
N ILE A 313 -22.20 -4.93 1.76
CA ILE A 313 -21.73 -3.56 1.46
C ILE A 313 -20.25 -3.56 1.03
N GLY A 314 -19.75 -2.43 0.58
CA GLY A 314 -18.37 -2.28 0.11
C GLY A 314 -18.22 -2.51 -1.40
N THR A 315 -17.00 -2.79 -1.88
CA THR A 315 -16.67 -2.89 -3.32
C THR A 315 -17.59 -3.88 -4.04
N LYS A 316 -18.42 -3.42 -4.99
CA LYS A 316 -19.46 -4.17 -5.70
C LYS A 316 -20.69 -4.58 -4.87
N GLY A 317 -20.82 -4.11 -3.61
CA GLY A 317 -22.01 -4.23 -2.80
C GLY A 317 -22.90 -2.98 -2.93
N VAL A 318 -23.79 -2.80 -1.94
CA VAL A 318 -24.58 -1.59 -1.85
C VAL A 318 -23.69 -0.37 -1.60
N TYR A 319 -23.96 0.72 -2.33
CA TYR A 319 -23.26 1.98 -2.13
C TYR A 319 -23.87 2.74 -0.95
N LEU A 320 -23.02 3.19 -0.02
CA LEU A 320 -23.36 4.03 1.11
C LEU A 320 -22.75 5.42 0.95
N SER A 321 -23.46 6.46 1.37
CA SER A 321 -22.94 7.82 1.44
C SER A 321 -21.77 7.92 2.44
N GLY A 322 -20.94 8.94 2.34
CA GLY A 322 -19.82 9.15 3.26
C GLY A 322 -20.26 9.20 4.74
N GLY A 323 -21.36 9.89 5.05
CA GLY A 323 -21.91 9.95 6.41
C GLY A 323 -22.47 8.61 6.90
N GLU A 324 -23.06 7.80 6.01
CA GLU A 324 -23.52 6.44 6.35
C GLU A 324 -22.33 5.52 6.63
N GLN A 325 -21.27 5.56 5.80
CA GLN A 325 -20.05 4.79 6.03
C GLN A 325 -19.39 5.16 7.36
N GLN A 326 -19.37 6.43 7.69
CA GLN A 326 -18.83 6.94 8.94
C GLN A 326 -19.60 6.45 10.17
N ARG A 327 -20.95 6.45 10.12
CA ARG A 327 -21.79 5.90 11.20
C ARG A 327 -21.52 4.41 11.43
N ILE A 328 -21.28 3.63 10.37
CA ILE A 328 -20.88 2.21 10.50
C ILE A 328 -19.50 2.09 11.16
N ALA A 329 -18.53 2.96 10.81
CA ALA A 329 -17.23 2.97 11.48
C ALA A 329 -17.33 3.36 12.96
N ILE A 330 -18.23 4.28 13.31
CA ILE A 330 -18.56 4.60 14.71
C ILE A 330 -19.16 3.39 15.43
N ALA A 331 -20.10 2.66 14.81
CA ALA A 331 -20.65 1.43 15.38
C ALA A 331 -19.56 0.37 15.64
N ARG A 332 -18.59 0.24 14.75
CA ARG A 332 -17.39 -0.60 14.94
C ARG A 332 -16.60 -0.18 16.19
N ALA A 333 -16.36 1.11 16.35
CA ALA A 333 -15.63 1.66 17.49
C ALA A 333 -16.45 1.51 18.81
N MET A 334 -17.78 1.64 18.77
CA MET A 334 -18.66 1.39 19.90
C MET A 334 -18.62 -0.07 20.34
N LEU A 335 -18.67 -1.01 19.39
CA LEU A 335 -18.61 -2.44 19.68
C LEU A 335 -17.26 -2.84 20.29
N LYS A 336 -16.17 -2.24 19.84
CA LYS A 336 -14.83 -2.42 20.41
C LYS A 336 -14.72 -1.89 21.83
N ASN A 337 -15.32 -0.75 22.11
CA ASN A 337 -15.39 -0.09 23.41
C ASN A 337 -14.05 0.16 24.10
N ALA A 338 -13.01 0.53 23.35
CA ALA A 338 -11.70 0.87 23.90
C ALA A 338 -11.75 2.14 24.78
N PRO A 339 -10.87 2.25 25.82
CA PRO A 339 -10.85 3.39 26.75
C PRO A 339 -10.29 4.68 26.12
N ILE A 340 -9.48 4.60 25.07
CA ILE A 340 -8.95 5.74 24.33
C ILE A 340 -9.58 5.78 22.95
N LEU A 341 -10.05 6.96 22.55
CA LEU A 341 -10.70 7.21 21.27
C LEU A 341 -9.93 8.24 20.46
N LEU A 342 -9.49 7.86 19.28
CA LEU A 342 -8.90 8.76 18.27
C LEU A 342 -9.91 9.02 17.16
N LEU A 343 -10.18 10.29 16.88
CA LEU A 343 -11.12 10.73 15.84
C LEU A 343 -10.36 11.61 14.83
N ASP A 344 -10.22 11.17 13.58
CA ASP A 344 -9.64 11.97 12.52
C ASP A 344 -10.75 12.51 11.61
N GLU A 345 -10.97 13.82 11.64
CA GLU A 345 -11.90 14.60 10.80
C GLU A 345 -13.25 13.93 10.49
N ALA A 346 -14.03 13.69 11.53
CA ALA A 346 -15.20 12.84 11.48
C ALA A 346 -16.46 13.43 10.78
N THR A 347 -16.44 14.62 10.12
CA THR A 347 -17.68 15.28 9.66
C THR A 347 -17.60 15.96 8.29
N ALA A 348 -16.56 15.75 7.47
CA ALA A 348 -16.30 16.54 6.28
C ALA A 348 -17.29 16.37 5.11
N PHE A 349 -18.11 15.30 5.07
CA PHE A 349 -18.91 14.90 3.91
C PHE A 349 -20.40 14.62 4.16
N ALA A 350 -20.92 14.93 5.32
CA ALA A 350 -22.32 14.65 5.63
C ALA A 350 -23.22 15.83 5.23
N ASP A 351 -24.40 15.53 4.67
CA ASP A 351 -25.51 16.50 4.63
C ASP A 351 -25.93 16.86 6.05
N PRO A 352 -26.67 17.97 6.27
CA PRO A 352 -27.04 18.46 7.62
C PRO A 352 -27.71 17.40 8.50
N ASP A 353 -28.58 16.55 7.93
CA ASP A 353 -29.30 15.51 8.67
C ASP A 353 -28.35 14.39 9.11
N ASN A 354 -27.46 13.95 8.24
CA ASN A 354 -26.43 12.98 8.57
C ASN A 354 -25.38 13.56 9.55
N GLU A 355 -25.06 14.85 9.44
CA GLU A 355 -24.13 15.51 10.38
C GLU A 355 -24.65 15.47 11.82
N ALA A 356 -25.93 15.79 12.05
CA ALA A 356 -26.55 15.74 13.37
C ALA A 356 -26.49 14.31 13.96
N LYS A 357 -26.78 13.28 13.15
CA LYS A 357 -26.72 11.88 13.59
C LYS A 357 -25.29 11.42 13.89
N VAL A 358 -24.32 11.83 13.08
CA VAL A 358 -22.89 11.54 13.30
C VAL A 358 -22.42 12.18 14.60
N GLN A 359 -22.78 13.45 14.85
CA GLN A 359 -22.42 14.16 16.09
C GLN A 359 -23.05 13.49 17.33
N ALA A 360 -24.32 13.09 17.25
CA ALA A 360 -24.98 12.36 18.34
C ALA A 360 -24.29 11.00 18.63
N ALA A 361 -23.89 10.29 17.56
CA ALA A 361 -23.16 9.03 17.69
C ALA A 361 -21.76 9.25 18.31
N PHE A 362 -21.04 10.29 17.94
CA PHE A 362 -19.76 10.65 18.57
C PHE A 362 -19.91 11.02 20.03
N ALA A 363 -20.87 11.85 20.37
CA ALA A 363 -21.14 12.22 21.76
C ALA A 363 -21.43 10.99 22.64
N GLN A 364 -22.14 9.99 22.08
CA GLN A 364 -22.39 8.72 22.77
C GLN A 364 -21.12 7.87 22.89
N LEU A 365 -20.31 7.79 21.83
CA LEU A 365 -19.05 7.02 21.81
C LEU A 365 -18.01 7.59 22.78
N ALA A 366 -17.94 8.92 22.93
CA ALA A 366 -16.96 9.64 23.74
C ALA A 366 -17.19 9.54 25.26
N LYS A 367 -18.40 9.17 25.69
CA LYS A 367 -18.75 9.15 27.13
C LYS A 367 -17.81 8.29 27.95
N GLY A 368 -17.16 8.90 28.96
CA GLY A 368 -16.27 8.22 29.92
C GLY A 368 -14.95 7.73 29.34
N LYS A 369 -14.54 8.24 28.17
CA LYS A 369 -13.30 7.86 27.50
C LYS A 369 -12.32 9.02 27.41
N THR A 370 -11.04 8.72 27.25
CA THR A 370 -10.05 9.69 26.80
C THR A 370 -10.19 9.89 25.31
N VAL A 371 -10.43 11.13 24.87
CA VAL A 371 -10.72 11.44 23.45
C VAL A 371 -9.67 12.37 22.88
N LEU A 372 -9.08 11.96 21.77
CA LEU A 372 -8.25 12.81 20.93
C LEU A 372 -8.97 13.03 19.60
N MET A 373 -9.31 14.27 19.29
CA MET A 373 -9.93 14.61 18.02
C MET A 373 -9.00 15.48 17.17
N ILE A 374 -8.84 15.13 15.92
CA ILE A 374 -8.25 16.00 14.90
C ILE A 374 -9.41 16.76 14.27
N ALA A 375 -9.45 18.07 14.51
CA ALA A 375 -10.59 18.88 14.09
C ALA A 375 -10.21 19.79 12.92
N HIS A 376 -10.99 19.70 11.86
CA HIS A 376 -10.99 20.65 10.76
C HIS A 376 -12.14 21.66 10.87
N ARG A 377 -13.14 21.37 11.70
CA ARG A 377 -14.23 22.30 12.05
C ARG A 377 -14.07 22.77 13.48
N LEU A 378 -13.90 24.07 13.65
CA LEU A 378 -13.73 24.68 14.98
C LEU A 378 -14.97 24.57 15.87
N SER A 379 -16.16 24.35 15.30
CA SER A 379 -17.38 24.09 16.08
C SER A 379 -17.27 22.86 17.00
N THR A 380 -16.58 21.82 16.56
CA THR A 380 -16.44 20.57 17.33
C THR A 380 -15.43 20.68 18.48
N VAL A 381 -14.56 21.71 18.42
CA VAL A 381 -13.47 21.92 19.40
C VAL A 381 -13.93 22.74 20.60
N ALA A 382 -15.06 23.42 20.47
CA ALA A 382 -15.53 24.37 21.51
C ALA A 382 -15.77 23.73 22.89
N SER A 383 -16.01 22.42 22.95
CA SER A 383 -16.25 21.66 24.17
C SER A 383 -15.04 20.79 24.61
N ALA A 384 -13.89 20.95 23.99
CA ALA A 384 -12.68 20.22 24.36
C ALA A 384 -12.09 20.80 25.67
N ASP A 385 -11.63 19.92 26.55
CA ASP A 385 -10.97 20.31 27.82
C ASP A 385 -9.61 20.97 27.57
N CYS A 386 -8.95 20.58 26.49
CA CYS A 386 -7.68 21.19 26.06
C CYS A 386 -7.57 21.15 24.52
N ILE A 387 -7.03 22.22 23.98
CA ILE A 387 -6.77 22.37 22.55
C ILE A 387 -5.26 22.52 22.35
N TYR A 388 -4.68 21.71 21.47
CA TYR A 388 -3.30 21.84 21.01
C TYR A 388 -3.30 22.36 19.59
N VAL A 389 -2.69 23.52 19.37
CA VAL A 389 -2.49 24.10 18.04
C VAL A 389 -1.20 23.56 17.45
N VAL A 390 -1.33 22.72 16.42
CA VAL A 390 -0.18 22.08 15.76
C VAL A 390 0.18 22.85 14.50
N GLN A 391 1.37 23.41 14.45
CA GLN A 391 1.90 24.13 13.31
C GLN A 391 3.34 23.70 13.03
N ASP A 392 3.65 23.41 11.76
CA ASP A 392 5.00 23.08 11.29
C ASP A 392 5.70 21.96 12.09
N GLY A 393 4.92 21.00 12.59
CA GLY A 393 5.39 19.85 13.35
C GLY A 393 5.63 20.13 14.84
N GLN A 394 5.17 21.25 15.38
CA GLN A 394 5.32 21.66 16.78
C GLN A 394 3.99 22.05 17.40
N ILE A 395 3.90 22.04 18.73
CA ILE A 395 2.78 22.64 19.47
C ILE A 395 3.06 24.15 19.60
N ALA A 396 2.34 24.94 18.84
CA ALA A 396 2.46 26.40 18.86
C ALA A 396 1.73 27.03 20.06
N GLU A 397 0.54 26.50 20.37
CA GLU A 397 -0.31 27.00 21.47
C GLU A 397 -1.03 25.81 22.12
N SER A 398 -1.33 25.93 23.41
CA SER A 398 -2.14 24.96 24.13
C SER A 398 -2.94 25.62 25.25
N GLY A 399 -4.16 25.14 25.48
CA GLY A 399 -5.05 25.66 26.52
C GLY A 399 -6.51 25.38 26.21
N THR A 400 -7.40 25.93 27.00
CA THR A 400 -8.84 25.94 26.75
C THR A 400 -9.17 26.93 25.61
N LYS A 401 -10.35 26.79 25.02
CA LYS A 401 -10.82 27.72 23.98
C LYS A 401 -10.74 29.20 24.41
N ASP A 402 -11.18 29.49 25.64
CA ASP A 402 -11.27 30.87 26.13
C ASP A 402 -9.87 31.45 26.39
N GLU A 403 -8.94 30.67 26.96
CA GLU A 403 -7.53 31.04 27.12
C GLU A 403 -6.85 31.35 25.77
N LEU A 404 -7.02 30.47 24.78
CA LEU A 404 -6.43 30.64 23.45
C LEU A 404 -7.04 31.83 22.68
N CYS A 405 -8.33 32.09 22.84
CA CYS A 405 -8.94 33.28 22.26
C CYS A 405 -8.41 34.57 22.91
N ALA A 406 -8.14 34.58 24.23
CA ALA A 406 -7.59 35.72 24.93
C ALA A 406 -6.12 36.02 24.56
N GLN A 407 -5.34 34.99 24.17
CA GLN A 407 -3.95 35.15 23.73
C GLN A 407 -3.79 35.88 22.40
N ASN A 408 -4.87 36.04 21.60
CA ASN A 408 -4.86 36.62 20.24
C ASN A 408 -3.83 35.98 19.28
N GLY A 409 -3.55 34.69 19.48
CA GLY A 409 -2.60 33.90 18.69
C GLY A 409 -3.19 33.32 17.39
N LEU A 410 -2.62 32.20 16.96
CA LEU A 410 -3.08 31.50 15.76
C LEU A 410 -4.50 30.96 15.93
N PHE A 411 -4.81 30.36 17.10
CA PHE A 411 -6.15 29.86 17.38
C PHE A 411 -7.21 30.95 17.34
N ALA A 412 -6.93 32.09 17.97
CA ALA A 412 -7.87 33.23 18.00
C ALA A 412 -8.20 33.72 16.58
N ARG A 413 -7.21 33.83 15.70
CA ARG A 413 -7.42 34.17 14.29
C ARG A 413 -8.28 33.15 13.56
N MET A 414 -7.97 31.84 13.69
CA MET A 414 -8.76 30.76 13.11
C MET A 414 -10.21 30.79 13.61
N TRP A 415 -10.41 31.09 14.91
CA TRP A 415 -11.74 31.18 15.52
C TRP A 415 -12.53 32.38 14.98
N GLN A 416 -11.90 33.56 14.82
CA GLN A 416 -12.52 34.77 14.22
C GLN A 416 -12.93 34.48 12.77
N ASP A 417 -12.08 33.90 11.96
CA ASP A 417 -12.36 33.52 10.56
C ASP A 417 -13.55 32.56 10.49
N TYR A 418 -13.61 31.58 11.40
CA TYR A 418 -14.73 30.66 11.52
C TYR A 418 -16.02 31.39 11.86
N GLN A 419 -16.03 32.28 12.87
CA GLN A 419 -17.20 33.04 13.26
C GLN A 419 -17.69 33.97 12.10
N ALA A 420 -16.80 34.63 11.41
CA ALA A 420 -17.12 35.44 10.25
C ALA A 420 -17.79 34.63 9.13
N SER A 421 -17.29 33.39 8.90
CA SER A 421 -17.88 32.47 7.91
C SER A 421 -19.29 31.99 8.27
N VAL A 422 -19.56 31.75 9.55
CA VAL A 422 -20.88 31.34 10.04
C VAL A 422 -21.89 32.51 9.94
N GLN A 423 -21.49 33.73 10.33
CA GLN A 423 -22.33 34.92 10.22
C GLN A 423 -22.68 35.23 8.76
N TRP A 424 -21.73 35.08 7.83
CA TRP A 424 -21.97 35.30 6.40
C TRP A 424 -22.99 34.30 5.80
N LYS A 425 -23.01 33.05 6.27
CA LYS A 425 -24.03 32.03 5.88
C LYS A 425 -25.43 32.44 6.35
N VAL A 426 -25.56 32.82 7.62
CA VAL A 426 -26.85 33.22 8.22
C VAL A 426 -27.41 34.49 7.52
N ALA A 427 -26.56 35.44 7.14
CA ALA A 427 -26.97 36.66 6.43
C ALA A 427 -27.44 36.43 4.98
N LYS A 428 -27.11 35.27 4.36
CA LYS A 428 -27.57 34.92 3.00
C LYS A 428 -28.86 34.08 2.98
N GLU A 429 -29.22 33.46 4.08
CA GLU A 429 -30.43 32.63 4.22
C GLU A 429 -31.62 33.41 4.84
N GLY A 430 -31.44 34.66 5.27
CA GLY A 430 -32.46 35.61 5.70
C GLY A 430 -32.68 36.69 4.66
#